data_3768750a65fd8d680a28a58fc8be6595
#
_entry.id   3768750a65fd8d680a28a58fc8be6595
#
_cell.length_a   1.000
_cell.length_b   1.000
_cell.length_c   1.000
_cell.angle_alpha   90.00
_cell.angle_beta   90.00
_cell.angle_gamma   90.00
#
_symmetry.space_group_name_H-M   'P 1'
#
loop_
_entity.id
_entity.type
_entity.pdbx_description
1 polymer ?
#
loop_
_entity_poly.entity_id
_entity_poly.type
_entity_poly.pdbx_seq_one_letter_code
_entity_poly.pdbx_strand_id
1 'polypeptide(L)'
;MSAAVRRCGDRVPVVTGYFGMVPGGILKSVGRGYTDLTAALIAVGLKAKELQVWKEVDGVFTADPRKVPAARLLPIITPEEAAELTYYGSEVIHPFTMEQVIRAHIPIRIKNVKNPTGDGTVIFPDQAFLW
;
A
#
# COMPACT_ATOMS: atom_id res chain seq x y z
N MET A 1 1.88 -19.48 5.62
CA MET A 1 2.73 -18.29 5.46
C MET A 1 3.06 -17.61 6.80
N SER A 2 2.09 -17.30 7.64
CA SER A 2 2.33 -16.69 8.96
C SER A 2 3.25 -17.54 9.86
N ALA A 3 3.08 -18.87 9.85
CA ALA A 3 3.94 -19.77 10.62
C ALA A 3 5.40 -19.73 10.16
N ALA A 4 5.65 -19.62 8.85
CA ALA A 4 6.99 -19.51 8.29
C ALA A 4 7.66 -18.19 8.72
N VAL A 5 6.92 -17.09 8.72
CA VAL A 5 7.40 -15.79 9.17
C VAL A 5 7.77 -15.82 10.65
N ARG A 6 6.93 -16.42 11.49
CA ARG A 6 7.19 -16.56 12.93
C ARG A 6 8.44 -17.39 13.24
N ARG A 7 8.75 -18.39 12.41
CA ARG A 7 9.96 -19.19 12.55
C ARG A 7 11.25 -18.43 12.26
N CYS A 8 11.18 -17.27 11.60
CA CYS A 8 12.34 -16.42 11.37
C CYS A 8 12.91 -15.81 12.66
N GLY A 9 12.12 -15.74 13.76
CA GLY A 9 12.55 -15.15 15.03
C GLY A 9 12.91 -13.67 14.87
N ASP A 10 14.11 -13.29 15.26
CA ASP A 10 14.62 -11.92 15.17
C ASP A 10 15.10 -11.50 13.76
N ARG A 11 15.15 -12.44 12.84
CA ARG A 11 15.54 -12.16 11.45
C ARG A 11 14.39 -11.49 10.69
N VAL A 12 14.74 -10.64 9.73
CA VAL A 12 13.75 -10.00 8.85
C VAL A 12 13.37 -10.99 7.73
N PRO A 13 12.11 -11.47 7.70
CA PRO A 13 11.68 -12.35 6.61
C PRO A 13 11.55 -11.56 5.30
N VAL A 14 12.06 -12.13 4.22
CA VAL A 14 11.89 -11.59 2.88
C VAL A 14 11.04 -12.56 2.09
N VAL A 15 9.89 -12.09 1.60
CA VAL A 15 8.90 -12.91 0.92
C VAL A 15 8.75 -12.43 -0.52
N THR A 16 8.77 -13.37 -1.47
CA THR A 16 8.50 -13.03 -2.88
C THR A 16 7.07 -12.56 -3.06
N GLY A 17 6.87 -11.60 -3.95
CA GLY A 17 5.53 -11.14 -4.32
C GLY A 17 4.74 -12.18 -5.12
N TYR A 18 5.41 -13.12 -5.77
CA TYR A 18 4.76 -14.20 -6.50
C TYR A 18 4.33 -15.30 -5.53
N PHE A 19 3.03 -15.52 -5.41
CA PHE A 19 2.48 -16.47 -4.44
C PHE A 19 2.08 -17.83 -5.03
N GLY A 20 2.62 -18.17 -6.19
CA GLY A 20 2.49 -19.50 -6.77
C GLY A 20 1.53 -19.59 -7.95
N MET A 21 1.17 -20.82 -8.30
CA MET A 21 0.32 -21.09 -9.45
C MET A 21 -1.15 -20.82 -9.11
N VAL A 22 -1.81 -20.09 -9.97
CA VAL A 22 -3.23 -19.79 -9.88
C VAL A 22 -3.92 -20.32 -11.13
N PRO A 23 -5.09 -21.00 -11.04
CA PRO A 23 -5.82 -21.47 -12.20
C PRO A 23 -6.09 -20.32 -13.19
N GLY A 24 -5.70 -20.51 -14.46
CA GLY A 24 -5.82 -19.49 -15.49
C GLY A 24 -4.71 -18.44 -15.51
N GLY A 25 -3.71 -18.57 -14.63
CA GLY A 25 -2.59 -17.63 -14.48
C GLY A 25 -2.87 -16.47 -13.56
N ILE A 26 -1.82 -15.96 -12.90
CA ILE A 26 -1.93 -14.93 -11.88
C ILE A 26 -2.41 -13.59 -12.44
N LEU A 27 -1.94 -13.22 -13.64
CA LEU A 27 -2.34 -11.98 -14.30
C LEU A 27 -3.80 -11.98 -14.70
N LYS A 28 -4.34 -13.14 -15.06
CA LYS A 28 -5.75 -13.28 -15.43
C LYS A 28 -6.68 -13.27 -14.22
N SER A 29 -6.27 -13.90 -13.12
CA SER A 29 -7.09 -14.06 -11.92
C SER A 29 -7.04 -12.84 -10.99
N VAL A 30 -5.87 -12.20 -10.86
CA VAL A 30 -5.62 -11.12 -9.90
C VAL A 30 -5.30 -9.80 -10.61
N GLY A 31 -4.75 -9.84 -11.83
CA GLY A 31 -4.34 -8.67 -12.59
C GLY A 31 -2.96 -8.14 -12.17
N ARG A 32 -2.67 -6.91 -12.56
CA ARG A 32 -1.43 -6.23 -12.20
C ARG A 32 -1.46 -5.80 -10.74
N GLY A 33 -0.29 -5.63 -10.13
CA GLY A 33 -0.18 -5.18 -8.74
C GLY A 33 -0.34 -6.29 -7.71
N TYR A 34 -0.27 -7.56 -8.12
CA TYR A 34 -0.39 -8.69 -7.20
C TYR A 34 0.73 -8.74 -6.14
N THR A 35 1.88 -8.12 -6.39
CA THR A 35 2.96 -8.00 -5.40
C THR A 35 2.51 -7.18 -4.19
N ASP A 36 1.82 -6.08 -4.43
CA ASP A 36 1.23 -5.26 -3.36
C ASP A 36 0.14 -6.05 -2.62
N LEU A 37 -0.66 -6.84 -3.35
CA LEU A 37 -1.66 -7.72 -2.75
C LEU A 37 -1.03 -8.76 -1.84
N THR A 38 0.07 -9.38 -2.25
CA THR A 38 0.80 -10.35 -1.42
C THR A 38 1.25 -9.70 -0.12
N ALA A 39 1.85 -8.51 -0.19
CA ALA A 39 2.27 -7.76 0.99
C ALA A 39 1.08 -7.43 1.91
N ALA A 40 -0.03 -7.02 1.33
CA ALA A 40 -1.26 -6.72 2.06
C ALA A 40 -1.80 -7.95 2.81
N LEU A 41 -1.85 -9.10 2.15
CA LEU A 41 -2.31 -10.34 2.78
C LEU A 41 -1.39 -10.79 3.91
N ILE A 42 -0.10 -10.62 3.77
CA ILE A 42 0.87 -10.91 4.84
C ILE A 42 0.67 -9.95 6.02
N ALA A 43 0.50 -8.67 5.75
CA ALA A 43 0.24 -7.67 6.79
C ALA A 43 -1.02 -8.02 7.59
N VAL A 44 -2.10 -8.42 6.92
CA VAL A 44 -3.34 -8.85 7.56
C VAL A 44 -3.12 -10.11 8.39
N GLY A 45 -2.44 -11.12 7.84
CA GLY A 45 -2.19 -12.38 8.53
C GLY A 45 -1.30 -12.24 9.78
N LEU A 46 -0.38 -11.30 9.76
CA LEU A 46 0.53 -11.03 10.89
C LEU A 46 0.00 -9.96 11.84
N LYS A 47 -1.13 -9.34 11.55
CA LYS A 47 -1.69 -8.22 12.30
C LYS A 47 -0.64 -7.09 12.44
N ALA A 48 -0.06 -6.70 11.32
CA ALA A 48 0.98 -5.69 11.26
C ALA A 48 0.46 -4.34 11.77
N LYS A 49 1.34 -3.53 12.31
CA LYS A 49 1.00 -2.17 12.78
C LYS A 49 0.80 -1.21 11.61
N GLU A 50 1.50 -1.44 10.51
CA GLU A 50 1.50 -0.59 9.33
C GLU A 50 1.94 -1.40 8.12
N LEU A 51 1.35 -1.13 6.96
CA LEU A 51 1.83 -1.60 5.67
C LEU A 51 2.55 -0.44 4.99
N GLN A 52 3.82 -0.59 4.69
CA GLN A 52 4.57 0.42 3.94
C GLN A 52 4.71 0.00 2.49
N VAL A 53 4.30 0.89 1.59
CA VAL A 53 4.42 0.70 0.14
C VAL A 53 5.47 1.68 -0.38
N TRP A 54 6.61 1.16 -0.80
CA TRP A 54 7.73 1.96 -1.28
C TRP A 54 7.65 2.12 -2.79
N LYS A 55 7.51 3.36 -3.23
CA LYS A 55 7.37 3.76 -4.64
C LYS A 55 8.48 4.75 -5.02
N GLU A 56 8.40 5.31 -6.22
CA GLU A 56 9.31 6.35 -6.70
C GLU A 56 8.70 7.76 -6.60
N VAL A 57 7.65 7.90 -5.81
CA VAL A 57 6.96 9.16 -5.54
C VAL A 57 6.89 9.40 -4.03
N ASP A 58 6.85 10.67 -3.62
CA ASP A 58 6.84 11.03 -2.20
C ASP A 58 5.56 10.65 -1.47
N GLY A 59 4.49 10.40 -2.20
CA GLY A 59 3.19 10.03 -1.65
C GLY A 59 2.09 10.45 -2.61
N VAL A 60 0.93 10.77 -2.06
CA VAL A 60 -0.23 11.23 -2.81
C VAL A 60 -0.29 12.75 -2.79
N PHE A 61 -0.46 13.35 -3.95
CA PHE A 61 -0.53 14.80 -4.14
C PHE A 61 -1.96 15.25 -4.47
N THR A 62 -2.24 16.53 -4.25
CA THR A 62 -3.53 17.15 -4.63
C THR A 62 -3.77 17.13 -6.13
N ALA A 63 -2.70 17.07 -6.92
CA ALA A 63 -2.71 16.95 -8.38
C ALA A 63 -1.35 16.40 -8.82
N ASP A 64 -1.19 16.06 -10.09
CA ASP A 64 0.10 15.63 -10.63
C ASP A 64 1.13 16.79 -10.52
N PRO A 65 2.16 16.67 -9.68
CA PRO A 65 3.14 17.75 -9.49
C PRO A 65 3.96 18.05 -10.73
N ARG A 66 4.01 17.14 -11.71
CA ARG A 66 4.68 17.36 -12.99
C ARG A 66 3.90 18.31 -13.89
N LYS A 67 2.57 18.36 -13.72
CA LYS A 67 1.66 19.20 -14.52
C LYS A 67 1.22 20.46 -13.77
N VAL A 68 1.09 20.36 -12.45
CA VAL A 68 0.62 21.45 -11.58
C VAL A 68 1.70 21.74 -10.55
N PRO A 69 2.52 22.79 -10.76
CA PRO A 69 3.61 23.12 -9.82
C PRO A 69 3.14 23.46 -8.41
N ALA A 70 1.89 23.89 -8.26
CA ALA A 70 1.28 24.20 -6.94
C ALA A 70 0.73 22.96 -6.22
N ALA A 71 0.83 21.76 -6.80
CA ALA A 71 0.37 20.53 -6.15
C ALA A 71 1.10 20.30 -4.83
N ARG A 72 0.35 19.89 -3.81
CA ARG A 72 0.86 19.66 -2.45
C ARG A 72 0.76 18.20 -2.08
N LEU A 73 1.76 17.72 -1.34
CA LEU A 73 1.75 16.39 -0.74
C LEU A 73 0.69 16.35 0.36
N LEU A 74 -0.14 15.32 0.34
CA LEU A 74 -1.15 15.06 1.36
C LEU A 74 -0.55 14.13 2.42
N PRO A 75 -0.36 14.58 3.67
CA PRO A 75 0.27 13.75 4.69
C PRO A 75 -0.64 12.61 5.17
N ILE A 76 -1.95 12.86 5.21
CA ILE A 76 -2.96 11.89 5.68
C ILE A 76 -4.17 11.98 4.77
N ILE A 77 -4.68 10.84 4.32
CA ILE A 77 -5.88 10.76 3.50
C ILE A 77 -6.77 9.60 3.96
N THR A 78 -8.04 9.65 3.59
CA THR A 78 -8.98 8.56 3.79
C THR A 78 -8.86 7.54 2.65
N PRO A 79 -9.37 6.31 2.84
CA PRO A 79 -9.43 5.32 1.74
C PRO A 79 -10.26 5.80 0.56
N GLU A 80 -11.33 6.55 0.81
CA GLU A 80 -12.18 7.12 -0.23
C GLU A 80 -11.42 8.16 -1.06
N GLU A 81 -10.69 9.04 -0.40
CA GLU A 81 -9.83 10.02 -1.07
C GLU A 81 -8.72 9.35 -1.88
N ALA A 82 -8.12 8.31 -1.32
CA ALA A 82 -7.10 7.52 -2.03
C ALA A 82 -7.69 6.90 -3.31
N ALA A 83 -8.89 6.34 -3.24
CA ALA A 83 -9.57 5.75 -4.38
C ALA A 83 -9.89 6.79 -5.46
N GLU A 84 -10.33 7.99 -5.07
CA GLU A 84 -10.61 9.07 -6.02
C GLU A 84 -9.34 9.60 -6.68
N LEU A 85 -8.28 9.78 -5.92
CA LEU A 85 -7.03 10.34 -6.43
C LEU A 85 -6.29 9.41 -7.40
N THR A 86 -6.57 8.10 -7.34
CA THR A 86 -6.02 7.15 -8.32
C THR A 86 -6.58 7.35 -9.73
N TYR A 87 -7.73 8.01 -9.89
CA TYR A 87 -8.30 8.32 -11.19
C TYR A 87 -7.49 9.33 -12.02
N TYR A 88 -6.62 10.10 -11.37
CA TYR A 88 -5.84 11.16 -12.03
C TYR A 88 -4.44 10.72 -12.48
N GLY A 89 -4.22 9.42 -12.68
CA GLY A 89 -3.02 8.91 -13.33
C GLY A 89 -1.89 8.45 -12.42
N SER A 90 -2.06 8.52 -11.12
CA SER A 90 -1.10 7.93 -10.17
C SER A 90 -1.77 6.83 -9.36
N GLU A 91 -1.93 5.66 -9.97
CA GLU A 91 -2.37 4.48 -9.24
C GLU A 91 -1.29 4.09 -8.23
N VAL A 92 -1.45 4.54 -7.01
CA VAL A 92 -0.46 4.30 -5.96
C VAL A 92 -0.64 2.91 -5.36
N ILE A 93 -1.89 2.47 -5.22
CA ILE A 93 -2.23 1.12 -4.77
C ILE A 93 -3.59 0.73 -5.35
N HIS A 94 -3.73 -0.51 -5.78
CA HIS A 94 -4.99 -1.00 -6.35
C HIS A 94 -6.09 -1.00 -5.27
N PRO A 95 -7.31 -0.51 -5.59
CA PRO A 95 -8.41 -0.43 -4.61
C PRO A 95 -8.72 -1.74 -3.91
N PHE A 96 -8.67 -2.87 -4.62
CA PHE A 96 -8.89 -4.18 -4.04
C PHE A 96 -7.85 -4.53 -2.97
N THR A 97 -6.57 -4.24 -3.24
CA THR A 97 -5.47 -4.45 -2.30
C THR A 97 -5.63 -3.56 -1.07
N MET A 98 -5.96 -2.30 -1.28
CA MET A 98 -6.21 -1.33 -0.21
C MET A 98 -7.36 -1.80 0.70
N GLU A 99 -8.44 -2.30 0.11
CA GLU A 99 -9.61 -2.78 0.85
C GLU A 99 -9.26 -3.88 1.84
N GLN A 100 -8.38 -4.83 1.48
CA GLN A 100 -7.99 -5.93 2.38
C GLN A 100 -7.34 -5.41 3.66
N VAL A 101 -6.48 -4.41 3.54
CA VAL A 101 -5.73 -3.85 4.67
C VAL A 101 -6.62 -2.93 5.52
N ILE A 102 -7.46 -2.15 4.87
CA ILE A 102 -8.41 -1.24 5.54
C ILE A 102 -9.40 -2.01 6.40
N ARG A 103 -9.93 -3.13 5.92
CA ARG A 103 -10.81 -4.00 6.71
C ARG A 103 -10.15 -4.53 7.98
N ALA A 104 -8.85 -4.73 7.95
CA ALA A 104 -8.07 -5.19 9.10
C ALA A 104 -7.64 -4.04 10.02
N HIS A 105 -8.05 -2.80 9.73
CA HIS A 105 -7.68 -1.59 10.48
C HIS A 105 -6.16 -1.35 10.50
N ILE A 106 -5.48 -1.66 9.40
CA ILE A 106 -4.04 -1.44 9.25
C ILE A 106 -3.82 -0.20 8.39
N PRO A 107 -3.12 0.83 8.87
CA PRO A 107 -2.80 1.99 8.05
C PRO A 107 -1.79 1.65 6.97
N ILE A 108 -1.91 2.31 5.81
CA ILE A 108 -0.99 2.16 4.69
C ILE A 108 -0.16 3.44 4.59
N ARG A 109 1.15 3.30 4.61
CA ARG A 109 2.07 4.43 4.41
C ARG A 109 2.77 4.28 3.07
N ILE A 110 2.63 5.30 2.23
CA ILE A 110 3.29 5.37 0.93
C ILE A 110 4.56 6.19 1.11
N LYS A 111 5.69 5.63 0.71
CA LYS A 111 7.01 6.27 0.86
C LYS A 111 7.80 6.22 -0.45
N ASN A 112 8.77 7.10 -0.55
CA ASN A 112 9.66 7.18 -1.70
C ASN A 112 11.01 6.51 -1.40
N VAL A 113 11.40 5.55 -2.22
CA VAL A 113 12.71 4.86 -2.09
C VAL A 113 13.88 5.83 -2.26
N LYS A 114 13.67 6.92 -2.98
CA LYS A 114 14.69 7.96 -3.21
C LYS A 114 14.71 9.01 -2.09
N ASN A 115 13.71 9.01 -1.21
CA ASN A 115 13.61 9.91 -0.06
C ASN A 115 13.13 9.13 1.18
N PRO A 116 13.96 8.22 1.71
CA PRO A 116 13.53 7.30 2.77
C PRO A 116 13.24 7.99 4.12
N THR A 117 13.74 9.19 4.33
CA THR A 117 13.49 9.95 5.57
C THR A 117 12.20 10.77 5.50
N GLY A 118 11.59 10.90 4.31
CA GLY A 118 10.31 11.57 4.17
C GLY A 118 9.18 10.77 4.81
N ASP A 119 8.19 11.48 5.36
CA ASP A 119 7.05 10.85 6.05
C ASP A 119 6.05 10.18 5.09
N GLY A 120 6.01 10.62 3.83
CA GLY A 120 5.09 10.09 2.84
C GLY A 120 3.64 10.48 3.07
N THR A 121 2.73 9.63 2.60
CA THR A 121 1.29 9.77 2.80
C THR A 121 0.76 8.56 3.56
N VAL A 122 -0.04 8.80 4.59
CA VAL A 122 -0.70 7.72 5.35
C VAL A 122 -2.17 7.65 4.97
N ILE A 123 -2.62 6.46 4.58
CA ILE A 123 -4.03 6.16 4.38
C ILE A 123 -4.55 5.54 5.66
N PHE A 124 -5.41 6.25 6.38
CA PHE A 124 -5.96 5.77 7.64
C PHE A 124 -7.22 4.94 7.42
N PRO A 125 -7.31 3.76 8.09
CA PRO A 125 -8.46 2.89 7.96
C PRO A 125 -9.71 3.41 8.67
N ASP A 126 -9.57 4.34 9.60
CA ASP A 126 -10.65 4.86 10.42
C ASP A 126 -10.71 6.39 10.33
N GLN A 127 -11.85 6.91 9.89
CA GLN A 127 -12.08 8.35 9.80
C GLN A 127 -12.07 9.07 11.16
N ALA A 128 -12.28 8.35 12.25
CA ALA A 128 -12.28 8.94 13.59
C ALA A 128 -10.95 9.58 13.97
N PHE A 129 -9.85 9.16 13.36
CA PHE A 129 -8.52 9.73 13.60
C PHE A 129 -8.24 11.02 12.83
N LEU A 130 -9.13 11.43 11.93
CA LEU A 130 -8.96 12.63 11.10
C LEU A 130 -9.55 13.88 11.75
N TRP A 131 -10.20 13.74 12.86
CA TRP A 131 -10.84 14.81 13.64
C TRP A 131 -10.09 14.97 14.98
#